data_a8944dc1a0ee884ee56eda5ca6b56f30
#
_entry.id   a8944dc1a0ee884ee56eda5ca6b56f30
#
_cell.length_a   1.000
_cell.length_b   1.000
_cell.length_c   1.000
_cell.angle_alpha   90.00
_cell.angle_beta   90.00
_cell.angle_gamma   90.00
#
_symmetry.space_group_name_H-M   'P 1'
#
loop_
_entity.id
_entity.type
_entity.pdbx_description
1 polymer ?
#
loop_
_entity_poly.entity_id
_entity_poly.type
_entity_poly.pdbx_seq_one_letter_code
_entity_poly.pdbx_strand_id
1 'polypeptide(L)'
;MKNSVVTKAANNLSQMDDLALVGSCLEGDHAAWEALIRRYQRLIYSIPVKARLSQEDAADIFQSVCLKLYEKLNTIRDGERISSWLITTTSRECWRISARNRRDSIPAGSDDEKSSNLVEIPATGLLVDEEREVLERQHQVRQAVEALPDRCRELITMLFYHERELSYVDIAGRMRMPVPSIGPTRARCLEKLRKLLEGKL
;
A
#
# COMPACT_ATOMS: atom_id res chain seq x y z
N MET A 1 17.21 15.07 23.34
CA MET A 1 15.82 14.98 23.81
C MET A 1 14.75 15.25 22.74
N LYS A 2 15.01 15.97 21.64
CA LYS A 2 14.03 16.26 20.57
C LYS A 2 13.65 15.05 19.70
N ASN A 3 14.56 14.09 19.45
CA ASN A 3 14.29 12.92 18.59
C ASN A 3 13.29 11.90 19.18
N SER A 4 13.21 11.79 20.51
CA SER A 4 12.31 10.81 21.17
C SER A 4 10.84 11.23 21.12
N VAL A 5 10.54 12.53 21.08
CA VAL A 5 9.17 13.06 21.03
C VAL A 5 8.60 12.93 19.60
N VAL A 6 9.40 13.22 18.59
CA VAL A 6 9.01 13.10 17.17
C VAL A 6 8.72 11.65 16.80
N THR A 7 9.56 10.71 17.28
CA THR A 7 9.36 9.27 17.01
C THR A 7 8.09 8.74 17.68
N LYS A 8 7.73 9.26 18.87
CA LYS A 8 6.54 8.85 19.61
C LYS A 8 5.25 9.39 18.99
N ALA A 9 5.28 10.63 18.47
CA ALA A 9 4.15 11.22 17.74
C ALA A 9 3.91 10.52 16.39
N ALA A 10 4.97 10.23 15.63
CA ALA A 10 4.88 9.49 14.37
C ALA A 10 4.34 8.05 14.57
N ASN A 11 4.73 7.38 15.67
CA ASN A 11 4.18 6.06 16.03
C ASN A 11 2.70 6.11 16.40
N ASN A 12 2.23 7.20 17.00
CA ASN A 12 0.82 7.36 17.34
C ASN A 12 -0.03 7.53 16.07
N LEU A 13 0.38 8.36 15.12
CA LEU A 13 -0.31 8.58 13.85
C LEU A 13 -0.36 7.32 12.98
N SER A 14 0.69 6.49 12.99
CA SER A 14 0.70 5.23 12.23
C SER A 14 -0.29 4.19 12.77
N GLN A 15 -0.68 4.29 14.05
CA GLN A 15 -1.63 3.39 14.71
C GLN A 15 -3.08 3.90 14.70
N MET A 16 -3.31 5.16 14.30
CA MET A 16 -4.65 5.72 14.16
C MET A 16 -5.40 4.98 13.03
N ASP A 17 -6.70 4.81 13.20
CA ASP A 17 -7.55 4.36 12.10
C ASP A 17 -7.65 5.41 10.99
N ASP A 18 -8.16 5.01 9.83
CA ASP A 18 -8.20 5.91 8.68
C ASP A 18 -9.15 7.10 8.90
N LEU A 19 -10.22 6.90 9.64
CA LEU A 19 -11.21 7.98 9.93
C LEU A 19 -10.57 9.07 10.78
N ALA A 20 -9.89 8.68 11.87
CA ALA A 20 -9.21 9.62 12.76
C ALA A 20 -8.05 10.32 12.04
N LEU A 21 -7.28 9.57 11.19
CA LEU A 21 -6.19 10.14 10.44
C LEU A 21 -6.67 11.17 9.39
N VAL A 22 -7.77 10.88 8.70
CA VAL A 22 -8.43 11.82 7.78
C VAL A 22 -8.93 13.06 8.52
N GLY A 23 -9.54 12.89 9.70
CA GLY A 23 -9.96 14.01 10.52
C GLY A 23 -8.81 14.96 10.81
N SER A 24 -7.67 14.44 11.29
CA SER A 24 -6.45 15.24 11.54
C SER A 24 -5.91 15.91 10.26
N CYS A 25 -5.96 15.23 9.11
CA CYS A 25 -5.58 15.85 7.83
C CYS A 25 -6.48 17.05 7.47
N LEU A 26 -7.78 16.94 7.71
CA LEU A 26 -8.76 18.01 7.43
C LEU A 26 -8.61 19.20 8.38
N GLU A 27 -8.09 18.96 9.59
CA GLU A 27 -7.70 20.00 10.55
C GLU A 27 -6.38 20.71 10.21
N GLY A 28 -5.70 20.25 9.14
CA GLY A 28 -4.45 20.86 8.64
C GLY A 28 -3.18 20.29 9.29
N ASP A 29 -3.25 19.12 9.94
CA ASP A 29 -2.05 18.47 10.49
C ASP A 29 -1.18 17.87 9.37
N HIS A 30 -0.03 18.50 9.11
CA HIS A 30 0.94 18.02 8.12
C HIS A 30 1.53 16.65 8.44
N ALA A 31 1.71 16.32 9.72
CA ALA A 31 2.22 15.01 10.12
C ALA A 31 1.19 13.90 9.86
N ALA A 32 -0.10 14.21 10.00
CA ALA A 32 -1.18 13.30 9.62
C ALA A 32 -1.21 13.06 8.10
N TRP A 33 -1.00 14.09 7.28
CA TRP A 33 -0.86 13.95 5.83
C TRP A 33 0.32 13.05 5.46
N GLU A 34 1.49 13.27 6.05
CA GLU A 34 2.66 12.42 5.81
C GLU A 34 2.37 10.97 6.19
N ALA A 35 1.72 10.74 7.32
CA ALA A 35 1.33 9.40 7.77
C ALA A 35 0.32 8.74 6.82
N LEU A 36 -0.68 9.49 6.33
CA LEU A 36 -1.68 9.01 5.38
C LEU A 36 -1.02 8.61 4.04
N ILE A 37 -0.19 9.47 3.47
CA ILE A 37 0.53 9.18 2.22
C ILE A 37 1.45 7.96 2.40
N ARG A 38 2.21 7.88 3.48
CA ARG A 38 3.08 6.73 3.78
C ARG A 38 2.30 5.42 3.90
N ARG A 39 1.11 5.45 4.53
CA ARG A 39 0.22 4.29 4.68
C ARG A 39 -0.23 3.73 3.34
N TYR A 40 -0.57 4.60 2.39
CA TYR A 40 -1.14 4.21 1.10
C TYR A 40 -0.13 4.19 -0.05
N GLN A 41 1.09 4.68 0.14
CA GLN A 41 2.12 4.75 -0.90
C GLN A 41 2.30 3.43 -1.64
N ARG A 42 2.45 2.31 -0.92
CA ARG A 42 2.65 1.00 -1.52
C ARG A 42 1.44 0.52 -2.33
N LEU A 43 0.23 0.84 -1.86
CA LEU A 43 -1.00 0.53 -2.59
C LEU A 43 -1.01 1.27 -3.93
N ILE A 44 -0.78 2.58 -3.91
CA ILE A 44 -0.77 3.42 -5.11
C ILE A 44 0.29 2.94 -6.11
N TYR A 45 1.54 2.70 -5.67
CA TYR A 45 2.60 2.21 -6.55
C TYR A 45 2.40 0.79 -7.07
N SER A 46 1.67 -0.07 -6.35
CA SER A 46 1.46 -1.47 -6.78
C SER A 46 0.66 -1.59 -8.07
N ILE A 47 -0.20 -0.62 -8.37
CA ILE A 47 -1.11 -0.66 -9.53
C ILE A 47 -0.35 -0.36 -10.84
N PRO A 48 0.40 0.76 -10.99
CA PRO A 48 1.18 1.02 -12.20
C PRO A 48 2.30 -0.02 -12.42
N VAL A 49 2.89 -0.56 -11.34
CA VAL A 49 3.88 -1.65 -11.45
C VAL A 49 3.25 -2.92 -12.02
N LYS A 50 2.05 -3.31 -11.56
CA LYS A 50 1.29 -4.42 -12.15
C LYS A 50 0.90 -4.16 -13.61
N ALA A 51 0.57 -2.92 -13.93
CA ALA A 51 0.29 -2.47 -15.30
C ALA A 51 1.55 -2.36 -16.18
N ARG A 52 2.75 -2.70 -15.66
CA ARG A 52 4.05 -2.65 -16.36
C ARG A 52 4.37 -1.27 -16.93
N LEU A 53 3.91 -0.22 -16.28
CA LEU A 53 4.28 1.15 -16.62
C LEU A 53 5.73 1.45 -16.19
N SER A 54 6.34 2.45 -16.81
CA SER A 54 7.69 2.90 -16.46
C SER A 54 7.74 3.44 -15.02
N GLN A 55 8.93 3.50 -14.44
CA GLN A 55 9.11 4.09 -13.11
C GLN A 55 8.74 5.59 -13.10
N GLU A 56 9.00 6.28 -14.19
CA GLU A 56 8.64 7.68 -14.39
C GLU A 56 7.13 7.87 -14.42
N ASP A 57 6.42 7.08 -15.26
CA ASP A 57 4.95 7.08 -15.28
C ASP A 57 4.34 6.75 -13.91
N ALA A 58 4.93 5.78 -13.20
CA ALA A 58 4.45 5.42 -11.86
C ALA A 58 4.62 6.56 -10.84
N ALA A 59 5.70 7.34 -10.93
CA ALA A 59 5.92 8.51 -10.10
C ALA A 59 4.93 9.64 -10.44
N ASP A 60 4.67 9.88 -11.72
CA ASP A 60 3.69 10.87 -12.18
C ASP A 60 2.28 10.50 -11.73
N ILE A 61 1.91 9.23 -11.85
CA ILE A 61 0.63 8.72 -11.35
C ILE A 61 0.52 8.93 -9.84
N PHE A 62 1.56 8.61 -9.09
CA PHE A 62 1.58 8.80 -7.64
C PHE A 62 1.32 10.26 -7.26
N GLN A 63 2.04 11.20 -7.88
CA GLN A 63 1.85 12.64 -7.64
C GLN A 63 0.42 13.09 -7.99
N SER A 64 -0.09 12.68 -9.17
CA SER A 64 -1.45 13.02 -9.60
C SER A 64 -2.51 12.49 -8.63
N VAL A 65 -2.35 11.26 -8.13
CA VAL A 65 -3.26 10.66 -7.16
C VAL A 65 -3.20 11.37 -5.81
N CYS A 66 -1.99 11.75 -5.33
CA CYS A 66 -1.84 12.51 -4.10
C CYS A 66 -2.51 13.89 -4.17
N LEU A 67 -2.38 14.61 -5.30
CA LEU A 67 -3.05 15.89 -5.50
C LEU A 67 -4.57 15.73 -5.50
N LYS A 68 -5.10 14.72 -6.20
CA LYS A 68 -6.53 14.43 -6.21
C LYS A 68 -7.06 14.01 -4.84
N LEU A 69 -6.26 13.27 -4.06
CA LEU A 69 -6.60 12.93 -2.70
C LEU A 69 -6.72 14.19 -1.84
N TYR A 70 -5.74 15.10 -1.96
CA TYR A 70 -5.76 16.38 -1.24
C TYR A 70 -7.03 17.19 -1.55
N GLU A 71 -7.39 17.33 -2.84
CA GLU A 71 -8.56 18.07 -3.29
C GLU A 71 -9.89 17.44 -2.86
N LYS A 72 -9.94 16.12 -2.77
CA LYS A 72 -11.17 15.35 -2.57
C LYS A 72 -11.35 14.75 -1.18
N LEU A 73 -10.36 14.90 -0.29
CA LEU A 73 -10.37 14.26 1.01
C LEU A 73 -11.63 14.58 1.82
N ASN A 74 -12.09 15.83 1.76
CA ASN A 74 -13.30 16.30 2.43
C ASN A 74 -14.60 15.66 1.90
N THR A 75 -14.57 15.08 0.69
CA THR A 75 -15.72 14.40 0.07
C THR A 75 -15.74 12.89 0.34
N ILE A 76 -14.61 12.34 0.81
CA ILE A 76 -14.49 10.92 1.18
C ILE A 76 -15.01 10.78 2.61
N ARG A 77 -16.33 10.57 2.73
CA ARG A 77 -17.06 10.62 4.03
C ARG A 77 -16.72 9.47 4.96
N ASP A 78 -16.28 8.34 4.43
CA ASP A 78 -15.97 7.13 5.21
C ASP A 78 -14.48 6.81 5.04
N GLY A 79 -13.70 6.92 6.12
CA GLY A 79 -12.29 6.55 6.14
C GLY A 79 -12.02 5.13 5.63
N GLU A 80 -13.00 4.23 5.80
CA GLU A 80 -12.96 2.85 5.29
C GLU A 80 -12.94 2.74 3.75
N ARG A 81 -13.34 3.81 3.03
CA ARG A 81 -13.40 3.82 1.55
C ARG A 81 -12.18 4.44 0.87
N ILE A 82 -11.20 4.92 1.63
CA ILE A 82 -10.01 5.55 1.04
C ILE A 82 -9.25 4.57 0.15
N SER A 83 -9.05 3.33 0.59
CA SER A 83 -8.36 2.29 -0.20
C SER A 83 -9.06 2.06 -1.54
N SER A 84 -10.37 1.87 -1.53
CA SER A 84 -11.19 1.66 -2.72
C SER A 84 -11.15 2.87 -3.67
N TRP A 85 -11.25 4.08 -3.12
CA TRP A 85 -11.14 5.32 -3.89
C TRP A 85 -9.77 5.47 -4.53
N LEU A 86 -8.68 5.19 -3.77
CA LEU A 86 -7.30 5.24 -4.27
C LEU A 86 -7.07 4.21 -5.38
N ILE A 87 -7.54 2.97 -5.21
CA ILE A 87 -7.43 1.92 -6.24
C ILE A 87 -8.11 2.38 -7.52
N THR A 88 -9.35 2.84 -7.43
CA THR A 88 -10.12 3.33 -8.58
C THR A 88 -9.46 4.52 -9.27
N THR A 89 -9.01 5.50 -8.49
CA THR A 89 -8.36 6.72 -9.01
C THR A 89 -7.04 6.39 -9.67
N THR A 90 -6.20 5.55 -9.04
CA THR A 90 -4.91 5.13 -9.59
C THR A 90 -5.08 4.33 -10.87
N SER A 91 -6.06 3.42 -10.93
CA SER A 91 -6.34 2.63 -12.14
C SER A 91 -6.76 3.51 -13.31
N ARG A 92 -7.56 4.54 -13.06
CA ARG A 92 -7.94 5.54 -14.09
C ARG A 92 -6.73 6.33 -14.60
N GLU A 93 -5.81 6.71 -13.72
CA GLU A 93 -4.58 7.39 -14.14
C GLU A 93 -3.65 6.47 -14.94
N CYS A 94 -3.51 5.20 -14.55
CA CYS A 94 -2.77 4.20 -15.33
C CYS A 94 -3.34 4.07 -16.74
N TRP A 95 -4.66 3.96 -16.86
CA TRP A 95 -5.32 3.89 -18.17
C TRP A 95 -5.07 5.15 -19.03
N ARG A 96 -5.19 6.34 -18.43
CA ARG A 96 -4.95 7.62 -19.11
C ARG A 96 -3.53 7.71 -19.66
N ILE A 97 -2.52 7.34 -18.86
CA ILE A 97 -1.12 7.34 -19.29
C ILE A 97 -0.86 6.27 -20.34
N SER A 98 -1.37 5.04 -20.17
CA SER A 98 -1.25 3.98 -21.17
C SER A 98 -1.86 4.36 -22.51
N ALA A 99 -3.01 5.05 -22.49
CA ALA A 99 -3.66 5.53 -23.70
C ALA A 99 -2.86 6.65 -24.39
N ARG A 100 -2.18 7.52 -23.62
CA ARG A 100 -1.28 8.54 -24.15
C ARG A 100 -0.04 7.89 -24.78
N ASN A 101 0.63 7.01 -24.07
CA ASN A 101 1.85 6.37 -24.53
C ASN A 101 1.62 5.55 -25.81
N ARG A 102 0.44 4.93 -25.96
CA ARG A 102 0.05 4.25 -27.22
C ARG A 102 -0.08 5.20 -28.40
N ARG A 103 -0.69 6.37 -28.19
CA ARG A 103 -0.82 7.38 -29.25
C ARG A 103 0.54 7.93 -29.69
N ASP A 104 1.42 8.17 -28.73
CA ASP A 104 2.76 8.73 -29.00
C ASP A 104 3.70 7.69 -29.64
N SER A 105 3.37 6.37 -29.51
CA SER A 105 4.15 5.27 -30.10
C SER A 105 3.72 4.84 -31.50
N ILE A 106 2.59 5.36 -32.03
CA ILE A 106 2.12 5.05 -33.38
C ILE A 106 2.74 6.07 -34.34
N PRO A 107 3.66 5.68 -35.26
CA PRO A 107 4.11 6.56 -36.33
C PRO A 107 2.91 6.95 -37.19
N ALA A 108 2.77 8.23 -37.52
CA ALA A 108 1.74 8.68 -38.43
C ALA A 108 1.85 7.93 -39.75
N GLY A 109 1.05 6.89 -39.97
CA GLY A 109 0.98 6.17 -41.24
C GLY A 109 1.04 4.65 -41.24
N SER A 110 1.01 3.96 -40.09
CA SER A 110 0.99 2.49 -40.07
C SER A 110 -0.33 1.93 -39.60
N ASP A 111 -1.10 1.33 -40.53
CA ASP A 111 -2.30 0.51 -40.31
C ASP A 111 -1.97 -0.91 -39.86
N ASP A 112 -0.92 -1.13 -39.06
CA ASP A 112 -0.56 -2.47 -38.62
C ASP A 112 -1.08 -2.78 -37.20
N GLU A 113 -2.17 -3.52 -37.16
CA GLU A 113 -2.87 -4.10 -35.98
C GLU A 113 -2.05 -5.17 -35.23
N LYS A 114 -0.73 -5.21 -35.27
CA LYS A 114 0.07 -6.27 -34.64
C LYS A 114 1.29 -5.75 -33.93
N SER A 115 1.13 -5.18 -32.74
CA SER A 115 2.15 -5.27 -31.69
C SER A 115 1.61 -4.79 -30.34
N SER A 116 0.90 -5.62 -29.63
CA SER A 116 0.57 -5.33 -28.23
C SER A 116 0.73 -6.55 -27.35
N ASN A 117 1.96 -6.79 -26.89
CA ASN A 117 2.21 -7.54 -25.65
C ASN A 117 2.07 -6.62 -24.42
N LEU A 118 1.25 -5.59 -24.50
CA LEU A 118 0.83 -4.81 -23.35
C LEU A 118 -0.38 -5.53 -22.74
N VAL A 119 -0.27 -5.89 -21.47
CA VAL A 119 -1.40 -6.41 -20.68
C VAL A 119 -2.60 -5.53 -20.99
N GLU A 120 -3.63 -6.10 -21.58
CA GLU A 120 -4.92 -5.44 -21.79
C GLU A 120 -5.44 -5.00 -20.43
N ILE A 121 -5.18 -3.74 -20.08
CA ILE A 121 -5.97 -3.11 -19.01
C ILE A 121 -7.37 -3.01 -19.62
N PRO A 122 -8.40 -3.61 -18.99
CA PRO A 122 -9.74 -3.66 -19.55
C PRO A 122 -10.17 -2.30 -20.09
N ALA A 123 -10.86 -2.26 -21.22
CA ALA A 123 -11.27 -1.03 -21.91
C ALA A 123 -12.07 -0.03 -21.02
N THR A 124 -12.57 -0.51 -19.88
CA THR A 124 -13.22 0.30 -18.84
C THR A 124 -12.25 1.09 -17.95
N GLY A 125 -10.92 0.87 -18.07
CA GLY A 125 -9.89 1.53 -17.21
C GLY A 125 -9.99 1.21 -15.72
N LEU A 126 -10.82 0.23 -15.37
CA LEU A 126 -11.06 -0.21 -14.00
C LEU A 126 -10.52 -1.64 -13.85
N LEU A 127 -9.86 -1.89 -12.73
CA LEU A 127 -9.54 -3.26 -12.31
C LEU A 127 -10.84 -4.04 -12.19
N VAL A 128 -10.79 -5.31 -12.58
CA VAL A 128 -11.91 -6.25 -12.33
C VAL A 128 -12.14 -6.29 -10.81
N ASP A 129 -13.40 -6.45 -10.40
CA ASP A 129 -13.75 -6.41 -8.97
C ASP A 129 -12.90 -7.37 -8.13
N GLU A 130 -12.58 -8.55 -8.67
CA GLU A 130 -11.70 -9.53 -8.03
C GLU A 130 -10.27 -8.99 -7.80
N GLU A 131 -9.69 -8.28 -8.77
CA GLU A 131 -8.36 -7.67 -8.63
C GLU A 131 -8.36 -6.54 -7.60
N ARG A 132 -9.44 -5.78 -7.53
CA ARG A 132 -9.63 -4.73 -6.54
C ARG A 132 -9.71 -5.33 -5.12
N GLU A 133 -10.50 -6.39 -4.93
CA GLU A 133 -10.57 -7.09 -3.64
C GLU A 133 -9.21 -7.64 -3.20
N VAL A 134 -8.44 -8.20 -4.13
CA VAL A 134 -7.09 -8.69 -3.83
C VAL A 134 -6.18 -7.55 -3.34
N LEU A 135 -6.22 -6.39 -4.00
CA LEU A 135 -5.42 -5.23 -3.61
C LEU A 135 -5.85 -4.68 -2.24
N GLU A 136 -7.14 -4.58 -1.98
CA GLU A 136 -7.68 -4.14 -0.70
C GLU A 136 -7.27 -5.10 0.42
N ARG A 137 -7.43 -6.41 0.21
CA ARG A 137 -7.01 -7.43 1.17
C ARG A 137 -5.52 -7.39 1.46
N GLN A 138 -4.69 -7.25 0.42
CA GLN A 138 -3.24 -7.10 0.59
C GLN A 138 -2.88 -5.85 1.40
N HIS A 139 -3.59 -4.75 1.17
CA HIS A 139 -3.38 -3.52 1.91
C HIS A 139 -3.77 -3.68 3.39
N GLN A 140 -4.94 -4.27 3.66
CA GLN A 140 -5.41 -4.57 5.03
C GLN A 140 -4.42 -5.44 5.81
N VAL A 141 -3.89 -6.51 5.18
CA VAL A 141 -2.89 -7.37 5.81
C VAL A 141 -1.62 -6.58 6.14
N ARG A 142 -1.13 -5.72 5.24
CA ARG A 142 0.04 -4.87 5.51
C ARG A 142 -0.20 -3.92 6.67
N GLN A 143 -1.34 -3.24 6.70
CA GLN A 143 -1.70 -2.36 7.82
C GLN A 143 -1.76 -3.12 9.14
N ALA A 144 -2.35 -4.32 9.15
CA ALA A 144 -2.41 -5.15 10.35
C ALA A 144 -1.00 -5.59 10.82
N VAL A 145 -0.09 -5.90 9.89
CA VAL A 145 1.31 -6.21 10.22
C VAL A 145 2.02 -4.98 10.80
N GLU A 146 1.80 -3.79 10.25
CA GLU A 146 2.38 -2.55 10.76
C GLU A 146 1.84 -2.16 12.14
N ALA A 147 0.61 -2.51 12.45
CA ALA A 147 -0.01 -2.31 13.75
C ALA A 147 0.41 -3.34 14.83
N LEU A 148 1.13 -4.40 14.45
CA LEU A 148 1.67 -5.34 15.42
C LEU A 148 2.70 -4.68 16.35
N PRO A 149 2.83 -5.16 17.63
CA PRO A 149 3.96 -4.79 18.47
C PRO A 149 5.28 -5.06 17.77
N ASP A 150 6.28 -4.20 17.97
CA ASP A 150 7.56 -4.19 17.23
C ASP A 150 8.19 -5.58 17.13
N ARG A 151 8.24 -6.31 18.22
CA ARG A 151 8.84 -7.66 18.25
C ARG A 151 8.06 -8.67 17.40
N CYS A 152 6.72 -8.55 17.34
CA CYS A 152 5.90 -9.41 16.48
C CYS A 152 6.04 -9.00 15.01
N ARG A 153 6.03 -7.70 14.74
CA ARG A 153 6.23 -7.16 13.39
C ARG A 153 7.56 -7.61 12.82
N GLU A 154 8.65 -7.48 13.59
CA GLU A 154 9.98 -7.93 13.21
C GLU A 154 10.01 -9.43 12.88
N LEU A 155 9.44 -10.28 13.76
CA LEU A 155 9.37 -11.72 13.53
C LEU A 155 8.56 -12.07 12.27
N ILE A 156 7.38 -11.50 12.10
CA ILE A 156 6.53 -11.74 10.92
C ILE A 156 7.21 -11.26 9.64
N THR A 157 7.89 -10.12 9.68
CA THR A 157 8.65 -9.61 8.53
C THR A 157 9.78 -10.55 8.14
N MET A 158 10.55 -11.06 9.10
CA MET A 158 11.64 -12.02 8.83
C MET A 158 11.12 -13.35 8.28
N LEU A 159 9.95 -13.81 8.74
CA LEU A 159 9.39 -15.10 8.33
C LEU A 159 8.72 -15.08 6.97
N PHE A 160 8.10 -13.96 6.55
CA PHE A 160 7.21 -13.92 5.40
C PHE A 160 7.53 -12.85 4.35
N TYR A 161 8.36 -11.85 4.68
CA TYR A 161 8.65 -10.71 3.78
C TYR A 161 10.14 -10.54 3.47
N HIS A 162 11.00 -11.43 4.00
CA HIS A 162 12.42 -11.37 3.70
C HIS A 162 12.70 -11.98 2.33
N GLU A 163 13.60 -11.38 1.54
CA GLU A 163 13.95 -11.82 0.17
C GLU A 163 14.48 -13.27 0.12
N ARG A 164 15.13 -13.72 1.18
CA ARG A 164 15.61 -15.09 1.33
C ARG A 164 14.90 -15.73 2.53
N GLU A 165 14.52 -16.98 2.40
CA GLU A 165 14.04 -17.77 3.54
C GLU A 165 15.10 -17.83 4.63
N LEU A 166 14.83 -17.20 5.76
CA LEU A 166 15.71 -17.25 6.93
C LEU A 166 15.42 -18.52 7.74
N SER A 167 16.48 -19.22 8.14
CA SER A 167 16.36 -20.34 9.06
C SER A 167 15.92 -19.85 10.45
N TYR A 168 15.33 -20.72 11.23
CA TYR A 168 14.99 -20.39 12.63
C TYR A 168 16.24 -20.05 13.47
N VAL A 169 17.41 -20.58 13.11
CA VAL A 169 18.69 -20.24 13.75
C VAL A 169 19.07 -18.80 13.47
N ASP A 170 18.93 -18.36 12.20
CA ASP A 170 19.23 -16.98 11.80
C ASP A 170 18.28 -15.98 12.47
N ILE A 171 16.98 -16.31 12.49
CA ILE A 171 15.95 -15.50 13.15
C ILE A 171 16.23 -15.40 14.66
N ALA A 172 16.54 -16.52 15.31
CA ALA A 172 16.85 -16.57 16.73
C ALA A 172 18.05 -15.69 17.08
N GLY A 173 19.11 -15.76 16.25
CA GLY A 173 20.30 -14.91 16.40
C GLY A 173 19.99 -13.42 16.28
N ARG A 174 19.22 -13.02 15.24
CA ARG A 174 18.83 -11.62 15.03
C ARG A 174 17.93 -11.08 16.14
N MET A 175 16.94 -11.86 16.55
CA MET A 175 15.98 -11.50 17.60
C MET A 175 16.51 -11.71 19.03
N ARG A 176 17.71 -12.21 19.19
CA ARG A 176 18.33 -12.55 20.50
C ARG A 176 17.40 -13.40 21.37
N MET A 177 16.91 -14.50 20.81
CA MET A 177 16.00 -15.41 21.50
C MET A 177 16.36 -16.88 21.21
N PRO A 178 16.03 -17.84 22.12
CA PRO A 178 16.28 -19.25 21.88
C PRO A 178 15.50 -19.79 20.66
N VAL A 179 16.13 -20.63 19.85
CA VAL A 179 15.51 -21.27 18.69
C VAL A 179 14.16 -21.95 19.02
N PRO A 180 14.03 -22.74 20.13
CA PRO A 180 12.74 -23.34 20.46
C PRO A 180 11.61 -22.35 20.75
N SER A 181 11.95 -21.09 21.05
CA SER A 181 10.95 -20.04 21.35
C SER A 181 10.36 -19.40 20.08
N ILE A 182 10.95 -19.60 18.90
CA ILE A 182 10.47 -19.03 17.63
C ILE A 182 9.05 -19.52 17.32
N GLY A 183 8.83 -20.84 17.34
CA GLY A 183 7.52 -21.45 17.04
C GLY A 183 6.37 -20.91 17.92
N PRO A 184 6.47 -21.00 19.25
CA PRO A 184 5.46 -20.46 20.16
C PRO A 184 5.26 -18.94 20.02
N THR A 185 6.34 -18.17 19.77
CA THR A 185 6.25 -16.72 19.57
C THR A 185 5.55 -16.39 18.24
N ARG A 186 5.89 -17.11 17.16
CA ARG A 186 5.20 -17.01 15.85
C ARG A 186 3.70 -17.24 16.03
N ALA A 187 3.28 -18.31 16.71
CA ALA A 187 1.86 -18.61 16.92
C ALA A 187 1.14 -17.45 17.63
N ARG A 188 1.73 -16.90 18.70
CA ARG A 188 1.17 -15.73 19.41
C ARG A 188 1.11 -14.47 18.55
N CYS A 189 2.12 -14.23 17.70
CA CYS A 189 2.13 -13.08 16.81
C CYS A 189 1.09 -13.22 15.69
N LEU A 190 0.90 -14.41 15.11
CA LEU A 190 -0.15 -14.70 14.13
C LEU A 190 -1.54 -14.56 14.74
N GLU A 191 -1.74 -14.98 15.98
CA GLU A 191 -3.02 -14.80 16.68
C GLU A 191 -3.34 -13.29 16.90
N LYS A 192 -2.34 -12.48 17.23
CA LYS A 192 -2.52 -11.02 17.31
C LYS A 192 -2.86 -10.42 15.94
N LEU A 193 -2.18 -10.88 14.88
CA LEU A 193 -2.46 -10.43 13.51
C LEU A 193 -3.90 -10.77 13.11
N ARG A 194 -4.36 -11.99 13.43
CA ARG A 194 -5.73 -12.43 13.17
C ARG A 194 -6.75 -11.50 13.82
N LYS A 195 -6.58 -11.16 15.10
CA LYS A 195 -7.47 -10.24 15.83
C LYS A 195 -7.51 -8.84 15.21
N LEU A 196 -6.36 -8.34 14.71
CA LEU A 196 -6.30 -7.04 14.02
C LEU A 196 -7.02 -7.05 12.66
N LEU A 197 -7.07 -8.20 12.00
CA LEU A 197 -7.80 -8.36 10.74
C LEU A 197 -9.31 -8.54 10.97
N GLU A 198 -9.71 -9.30 11.98
CA GLU A 198 -11.12 -9.50 12.32
C GLU A 198 -11.82 -8.22 12.78
N GLY A 199 -11.10 -7.30 13.40
CA GLY A 199 -11.66 -5.98 13.77
C GLY A 199 -11.80 -4.99 12.61
N LYS A 200 -11.39 -5.36 11.38
CA LYS A 200 -11.45 -4.55 10.15
C LYS A 200 -12.34 -5.14 9.06
N LEU A 201 -12.91 -6.32 9.29
CA LEU A 201 -13.92 -6.99 8.46
C LEU A 201 -15.32 -6.69 9.02
#